data_a38e513df53f92f5bf2fdf6269be4e59
#
_entry.id   a38e513df53f92f5bf2fdf6269be4e59
#
_cell.length_a   1.000
_cell.length_b   1.000
_cell.length_c   1.000
_cell.angle_alpha   90.00
_cell.angle_beta   90.00
_cell.angle_gamma   90.00
#
_symmetry.space_group_name_H-M   'P 1'
#
loop_
_entity.id
_entity.type
_entity.pdbx_description
1 polymer ?
#
loop_
_entity_poly.entity_id
_entity_poly.type
_entity_poly.pdbx_seq_one_letter_code
_entity_poly.pdbx_strand_id
1 'polypeptide(L)'
;MRKRNDSFTGEHDSFATPLVKDCRLKENLRLGGKATKDHYPEDSDKGMKRLSRRYGFSFRLRTMLMWILGLYIAIPFLVKLCPAIQAKLVFLNFVRVPYFIDLKRPQDQGLNHTCNFYLQPEEDVTIGVWYTLPAVLWKDAQGKDQMWFEDALSSNYPIILYLHGNAGTRGGDHRVQLYKVLSSLGYHVVAFDYRGWGDSVGXPSESGMXYDALHVFDWIKARSGDNTGLYWGTLISTGVATNLVRRLCERETPPDALILESPFTNIREEAKSHPFSVIYRYFPGFDWFFLDPITANGINFASDDNVKYISCPLLILHAEDDPVVPFHLGRKLYNIAAPSRSLRDLRXAIVPFQKDLGYRHKXIYKSPELPQILK
;
A
#
# COMPACT_ATOMS: atom_id res chain seq x y z
N MET A 1 8.25 11.01 -2.05
CA MET A 1 9.35 10.39 -1.36
C MET A 1 9.55 10.93 0.05
N ARG A 2 9.70 12.26 0.19
CA ARG A 2 9.88 12.86 1.51
C ARG A 2 8.74 12.53 2.46
N LYS A 3 7.49 12.59 1.98
CA LYS A 3 6.33 12.32 2.83
C LYS A 3 6.32 10.90 3.35
N ARG A 4 6.77 9.93 2.52
CA ARG A 4 6.86 8.55 2.98
C ARG A 4 7.90 8.40 4.06
N ASN A 5 9.05 9.08 3.92
CA ASN A 5 10.08 9.06 4.94
C ASN A 5 9.58 9.72 6.21
N ASP A 6 8.83 10.80 6.09
CA ASP A 6 8.26 11.48 7.24
C ASP A 6 7.31 10.57 8.00
N SER A 7 6.55 9.75 7.29
CA SER A 7 5.64 8.80 7.91
C SER A 7 6.40 7.80 8.79
N PHE A 8 7.47 7.21 8.25
CA PHE A 8 8.29 6.30 9.04
C PHE A 8 8.93 6.99 10.22
N THR A 9 9.39 8.21 10.01
CA THR A 9 9.99 9.01 11.09
C THR A 9 8.98 9.24 12.20
N GLY A 10 7.73 9.55 11.87
CA GLY A 10 6.69 9.76 12.85
C GLY A 10 6.42 8.52 13.68
N GLU A 11 6.41 7.36 13.06
CA GLU A 11 6.23 6.12 13.80
C GLU A 11 7.39 5.87 14.75
N HIS A 12 8.62 6.12 14.29
CA HIS A 12 9.79 5.99 15.14
C HIS A 12 9.73 6.95 16.32
N ASP A 13 9.28 8.18 16.09
CA ASP A 13 9.18 9.16 17.15
C ASP A 13 8.21 8.71 18.25
N SER A 14 7.10 8.08 17.88
CA SER A 14 6.14 7.62 18.86
C SER A 14 6.71 6.49 19.71
N PHE A 15 7.59 5.66 19.16
CA PHE A 15 8.27 4.61 19.93
C PHE A 15 9.43 5.18 20.74
N ALA A 16 10.04 6.25 20.29
CA ALA A 16 11.20 6.83 20.97
C ALA A 16 10.82 7.53 22.27
N THR A 17 9.59 7.99 22.42
CA THR A 17 9.16 8.72 23.61
C THR A 17 9.38 7.94 24.90
N PRO A 18 8.96 6.65 25.02
CA PRO A 18 9.25 5.88 26.23
C PRO A 18 10.73 5.71 26.50
N LEU A 19 11.56 5.57 25.44
CA LEU A 19 12.99 5.42 25.60
C LEU A 19 13.62 6.66 26.22
N VAL A 20 13.15 7.85 25.79
CA VAL A 20 13.65 9.10 26.33
C VAL A 20 13.32 9.20 27.81
N LYS A 21 12.10 8.81 28.20
CA LYS A 21 11.71 8.80 29.61
C LYS A 21 12.60 7.87 30.43
N ASP A 22 12.91 6.69 29.89
CA ASP A 22 13.78 5.74 30.59
C ASP A 22 15.16 6.32 30.80
N CYS A 23 15.70 7.00 29.81
CA CYS A 23 17.00 7.63 29.91
C CYS A 23 17.02 8.68 31.02
N ARG A 24 15.96 9.47 31.12
CA ARG A 24 15.87 10.49 32.18
C ARG A 24 15.84 9.84 33.57
N LEU A 25 15.10 8.75 33.72
CA LEU A 25 15.08 8.02 34.98
C LEU A 25 16.43 7.48 35.34
N LYS A 26 17.18 6.94 34.36
CA LYS A 26 18.52 6.44 34.60
C LYS A 26 19.46 7.55 35.03
N GLU A 27 19.35 8.72 34.42
CA GLU A 27 20.17 9.85 34.78
C GLU A 27 19.88 10.32 36.20
N ASN A 28 18.60 10.36 36.57
CA ASN A 28 18.23 10.74 37.93
C ASN A 28 18.79 9.78 38.96
N LEU A 29 18.74 8.48 38.65
CA LEU A 29 19.31 7.48 39.53
C LEU A 29 20.81 7.63 39.68
N ARG A 30 21.51 7.97 38.60
CA ARG A 30 22.96 8.24 38.65
C ARG A 30 23.26 9.41 39.51
N LEU A 31 22.50 10.50 39.38
CA LEU A 31 22.71 11.69 40.19
C LEU A 31 22.49 11.41 41.66
N GLY A 32 21.44 10.62 41.95
CA GLY A 32 21.21 10.22 43.34
C GLY A 32 22.33 9.39 43.90
N GLY A 33 22.93 8.53 43.07
CA GLY A 33 24.06 7.74 43.52
C GLY A 33 25.29 8.55 43.76
N LYS A 34 25.46 9.66 43.03
CA LYS A 34 26.63 10.51 43.24
C LYS A 34 26.61 11.22 44.59
N ALA A 35 25.45 11.44 45.17
CA ALA A 35 25.35 12.17 46.43
C ALA A 35 25.98 11.43 47.60
N THR A 36 26.29 10.16 47.47
CA THR A 36 26.81 9.34 48.56
C THR A 36 28.30 9.03 48.44
N LYS A 37 29.03 9.71 47.57
CA LYS A 37 30.39 9.34 47.26
C LYS A 37 31.46 9.92 48.19
N ASP A 38 31.12 10.77 49.09
CA ASP A 38 32.12 11.60 49.76
C ASP A 38 32.86 10.94 50.93
N HIS A 39 32.57 9.67 51.26
CA HIS A 39 33.06 9.07 52.49
C HIS A 39 34.02 7.91 52.32
N TYR A 40 34.58 7.65 51.15
CA TYR A 40 35.41 6.45 50.89
C TYR A 40 36.84 6.85 50.48
N PRO A 41 37.81 5.95 50.81
CA PRO A 41 39.18 6.19 50.36
C PRO A 41 39.26 6.21 48.84
N GLU A 42 40.13 7.06 48.34
CA GLU A 42 40.05 7.43 46.94
C GLU A 42 40.44 6.30 45.95
N ASP A 43 41.54 5.62 46.23
CA ASP A 43 42.14 4.77 45.17
C ASP A 43 41.47 3.39 45.06
N SER A 44 41.21 2.74 46.18
CA SER A 44 40.57 1.43 46.15
C SER A 44 39.13 1.52 45.68
N ASP A 45 38.45 2.62 46.01
CA ASP A 45 37.06 2.82 45.63
C ASP A 45 36.91 3.06 44.14
N LYS A 46 37.86 3.78 43.52
CA LYS A 46 37.77 4.03 42.07
C LYS A 46 37.84 2.73 41.30
N GLY A 47 38.76 1.83 41.69
CA GLY A 47 38.85 0.54 41.03
C GLY A 47 37.61 -0.33 41.21
N MET A 48 37.11 -0.35 42.45
CA MET A 48 35.89 -1.12 42.72
C MET A 48 34.67 -0.57 41.99
N LYS A 49 34.56 0.77 41.93
CA LYS A 49 33.48 1.40 41.21
C LYS A 49 33.53 1.12 39.71
N ARG A 50 34.75 1.10 39.15
CA ARG A 50 34.90 0.76 37.72
C ARG A 50 34.48 -0.67 37.45
N LEU A 51 34.88 -1.59 38.28
CA LEU A 51 34.47 -3.00 38.15
C LEU A 51 32.98 -3.14 38.30
N SER A 52 32.39 -2.45 39.28
CA SER A 52 30.95 -2.49 39.51
C SER A 52 30.21 -1.93 38.31
N ARG A 53 30.72 -0.83 37.74
CA ARG A 53 30.07 -0.24 36.57
C ARG A 53 30.14 -1.18 35.36
N ARG A 54 31.29 -1.82 35.15
CA ARG A 54 31.45 -2.79 34.07
C ARG A 54 30.51 -3.96 34.26
N TYR A 55 30.41 -4.48 35.47
CA TYR A 55 29.46 -5.54 35.77
C TYR A 55 28.03 -5.11 35.53
N GLY A 56 27.69 -3.93 36.01
CA GLY A 56 26.34 -3.40 35.82
C GLY A 56 26.00 -3.20 34.37
N PHE A 57 26.93 -2.63 33.59
CA PHE A 57 26.71 -2.43 32.16
C PHE A 57 26.62 -3.76 31.43
N SER A 58 27.50 -4.69 31.75
CA SER A 58 27.48 -6.02 31.14
C SER A 58 26.19 -6.75 31.46
N PHE A 59 25.73 -6.65 32.72
CA PHE A 59 24.49 -7.29 33.14
C PHE A 59 23.29 -6.68 32.42
N ARG A 60 23.25 -5.35 32.30
CA ARG A 60 22.16 -4.67 31.59
C ARG A 60 22.16 -5.05 30.12
N LEU A 61 23.35 -5.10 29.51
CA LEU A 61 23.45 -5.49 28.11
C LEU A 61 22.96 -6.92 27.89
N ARG A 62 23.35 -7.83 28.76
CA ARG A 62 22.89 -9.22 28.68
C ARG A 62 21.39 -9.31 28.84
N THR A 63 20.84 -8.60 29.82
CA THR A 63 19.40 -8.59 30.06
C THR A 63 18.66 -8.06 28.85
N MET A 64 19.16 -6.95 28.27
CA MET A 64 18.54 -6.37 27.08
C MET A 64 18.60 -7.33 25.91
N LEU A 65 19.75 -7.99 25.71
CA LEU A 65 19.91 -8.96 24.62
C LEU A 65 18.98 -10.15 24.81
N MET A 66 18.81 -10.59 26.05
CA MET A 66 17.91 -11.71 26.33
C MET A 66 16.45 -11.31 26.08
N TRP A 67 16.06 -10.08 26.41
CA TRP A 67 14.72 -9.61 26.10
C TRP A 67 14.50 -9.51 24.60
N ILE A 68 15.49 -9.03 23.86
CA ILE A 68 15.41 -8.94 22.41
C ILE A 68 15.28 -10.31 21.80
N LEU A 69 16.10 -11.26 22.27
CA LEU A 69 16.06 -12.62 21.77
C LEU A 69 14.72 -13.29 22.10
N GLY A 70 14.24 -13.09 23.33
CA GLY A 70 12.95 -13.63 23.73
C GLY A 70 11.81 -13.08 22.89
N LEU A 71 11.86 -11.79 22.61
CA LEU A 71 10.86 -11.16 21.77
C LEU A 71 10.95 -11.68 20.33
N TYR A 72 12.17 -11.83 19.82
CA TYR A 72 12.39 -12.33 18.48
C TYR A 72 11.80 -13.75 18.32
N ILE A 73 11.94 -14.57 19.34
CA ILE A 73 11.41 -15.94 19.31
C ILE A 73 9.89 -15.94 19.52
N ALA A 74 9.39 -15.04 20.37
CA ALA A 74 7.96 -15.03 20.72
C ALA A 74 7.07 -14.51 19.60
N ILE A 75 7.54 -13.57 18.82
CA ILE A 75 6.71 -12.93 17.78
C ILE A 75 6.15 -13.94 16.77
N PRO A 76 6.95 -14.90 16.23
CA PRO A 76 6.38 -15.87 15.30
C PRO A 76 5.23 -16.68 15.90
N PHE A 77 5.35 -17.08 17.18
CA PHE A 77 4.29 -17.82 17.84
C PHE A 77 3.03 -16.96 18.00
N LEU A 78 3.24 -15.69 18.34
CA LEU A 78 2.11 -14.77 18.48
C LEU A 78 1.38 -14.59 17.15
N VAL A 79 2.14 -14.44 16.07
CA VAL A 79 1.55 -14.32 14.73
C VAL A 79 0.79 -15.58 14.36
N LYS A 80 1.39 -16.74 14.63
CA LYS A 80 0.78 -18.03 14.28
C LYS A 80 -0.55 -18.23 14.99
N LEU A 81 -0.66 -17.76 16.25
CA LEU A 81 -1.83 -18.03 17.08
C LEU A 81 -2.91 -16.94 16.99
N CYS A 82 -2.64 -15.82 16.33
CA CYS A 82 -3.57 -14.68 16.36
C CYS A 82 -3.99 -14.29 14.94
N PRO A 83 -5.18 -14.72 14.48
CA PRO A 83 -5.65 -14.35 13.14
C PRO A 83 -5.76 -12.84 12.91
N ALA A 84 -6.08 -12.07 13.95
CA ALA A 84 -6.17 -10.62 13.79
C ALA A 84 -4.83 -10.00 13.42
N ILE A 85 -3.75 -10.48 14.05
CA ILE A 85 -2.41 -9.99 13.72
C ILE A 85 -2.02 -10.42 12.30
N GLN A 86 -2.36 -11.65 11.92
CA GLN A 86 -2.08 -12.14 10.57
C GLN A 86 -2.72 -11.23 9.53
N ALA A 87 -3.97 -10.87 9.74
CA ALA A 87 -4.69 -10.01 8.81
C ALA A 87 -4.03 -8.63 8.72
N LYS A 88 -3.58 -8.08 9.85
CA LYS A 88 -2.97 -6.75 9.86
C LYS A 88 -1.59 -6.73 9.23
N LEU A 89 -0.93 -7.87 9.08
CA LEU A 89 0.34 -7.93 8.35
C LEU A 89 0.12 -7.69 6.85
N VAL A 90 -1.07 -7.98 6.35
CA VAL A 90 -1.39 -7.81 4.94
C VAL A 90 -2.25 -6.56 4.72
N PHE A 91 -3.31 -6.40 5.49
CA PHE A 91 -4.21 -5.25 5.35
C PHE A 91 -3.70 -4.11 6.22
N LEU A 92 -2.81 -3.31 5.65
CA LEU A 92 -2.14 -2.24 6.37
C LEU A 92 -2.99 -0.97 6.38
N ASN A 93 -4.25 -1.12 6.71
CA ASN A 93 -5.20 -0.01 6.68
C ASN A 93 -4.94 1.02 7.78
N PHE A 94 -4.09 0.69 8.76
CA PHE A 94 -3.67 1.63 9.79
C PHE A 94 -2.48 2.49 9.36
N VAL A 95 -1.83 2.14 8.25
CA VAL A 95 -0.70 2.92 7.72
C VAL A 95 -1.27 3.92 6.70
N ARG A 96 -1.25 5.19 7.06
CA ARG A 96 -1.76 6.25 6.19
C ARG A 96 -0.89 7.50 6.32
N VAL A 97 -0.43 8.01 5.19
CA VAL A 97 0.47 9.16 5.12
C VAL A 97 -0.05 10.10 4.05
N PRO A 98 -0.33 11.34 4.37
CA PRO A 98 -0.33 11.98 5.69
C PRO A 98 -1.44 11.43 6.59
N TYR A 99 -1.20 11.45 7.90
CA TYR A 99 -2.12 10.81 8.83
C TYR A 99 -3.43 11.60 9.01
N PHE A 100 -3.36 12.92 8.92
CA PHE A 100 -4.49 13.78 9.24
C PHE A 100 -5.08 14.48 8.00
N ILE A 101 -5.23 13.73 6.91
CA ILE A 101 -5.91 14.25 5.73
C ILE A 101 -7.42 14.24 5.98
N ASP A 102 -8.08 15.34 5.62
CA ASP A 102 -9.55 15.37 5.58
C ASP A 102 -9.99 14.82 4.21
N LEU A 103 -10.38 13.55 4.21
CA LEU A 103 -10.75 12.89 2.96
C LEU A 103 -12.05 13.43 2.37
N LYS A 104 -12.83 14.20 3.14
CA LYS A 104 -14.02 14.84 2.61
C LYS A 104 -13.69 16.08 1.78
N ARG A 105 -12.45 16.55 1.83
CA ARG A 105 -12.05 17.77 1.14
C ARG A 105 -10.85 17.51 0.24
N PRO A 106 -11.07 16.90 -0.94
CA PRO A 106 -9.95 16.70 -1.86
C PRO A 106 -9.32 18.03 -2.32
N GLN A 107 -10.04 19.12 -2.23
CA GLN A 107 -9.52 20.43 -2.57
C GLN A 107 -8.31 20.83 -1.74
N ASP A 108 -8.23 20.34 -0.50
CA ASP A 108 -7.09 20.60 0.37
C ASP A 108 -5.81 20.00 -0.19
N GLN A 109 -5.92 19.00 -1.07
CA GLN A 109 -4.78 18.36 -1.72
C GLN A 109 -4.49 18.94 -3.10
N GLY A 110 -5.16 20.04 -3.46
CA GLY A 110 -4.99 20.63 -4.76
C GLY A 110 -5.83 19.99 -5.86
N LEU A 111 -6.81 19.18 -5.48
CA LEU A 111 -7.70 18.51 -6.42
C LEU A 111 -9.03 19.28 -6.47
N ASN A 112 -9.00 20.42 -7.15
CA ASN A 112 -10.14 21.35 -7.16
C ASN A 112 -11.30 20.85 -8.02
N HIS A 113 -11.08 19.84 -8.84
CA HIS A 113 -12.08 19.30 -9.77
C HIS A 113 -12.42 17.87 -9.39
N THR A 114 -12.41 17.59 -8.12
CA THR A 114 -12.64 16.26 -7.57
C THR A 114 -13.85 16.31 -6.66
N CYS A 115 -14.72 15.33 -6.86
CA CYS A 115 -15.94 15.17 -6.08
C CYS A 115 -15.74 14.03 -5.09
N ASN A 116 -16.07 14.27 -3.83
CA ASN A 116 -16.03 13.24 -2.79
C ASN A 116 -17.45 12.77 -2.49
N PHE A 117 -17.66 11.46 -2.53
CA PHE A 117 -18.96 10.89 -2.20
C PHE A 117 -18.77 9.47 -1.67
N TYR A 118 -19.88 8.87 -1.25
CA TYR A 118 -19.83 7.56 -0.63
C TYR A 118 -20.80 6.61 -1.30
N LEU A 119 -20.37 5.35 -1.43
CA LEU A 119 -21.20 4.28 -1.96
C LEU A 119 -21.38 3.20 -0.89
N GLN A 120 -22.44 2.42 -1.01
CA GLN A 120 -22.75 1.41 -0.02
C GLN A 120 -22.88 0.05 -0.74
N PRO A 121 -21.76 -0.68 -0.90
CA PRO A 121 -21.81 -1.99 -1.58
C PRO A 121 -22.66 -3.01 -0.85
N GLU A 122 -22.66 -2.94 0.48
CA GLU A 122 -23.44 -3.84 1.34
C GLU A 122 -24.02 -3.02 2.47
N GLU A 123 -24.94 -3.63 3.20
CA GLU A 123 -25.68 -2.91 4.23
C GLU A 123 -24.77 -2.27 5.26
N ASP A 124 -23.72 -3.00 5.68
CA ASP A 124 -22.83 -2.52 6.73
C ASP A 124 -21.53 -1.95 6.20
N VAL A 125 -21.44 -1.71 4.90
CA VAL A 125 -20.19 -1.26 4.26
C VAL A 125 -20.45 0.05 3.53
N THR A 126 -19.64 1.07 3.86
CA THR A 126 -19.68 2.36 3.18
C THR A 126 -18.27 2.66 2.70
N ILE A 127 -18.11 2.98 1.43
CA ILE A 127 -16.80 3.27 0.86
C ILE A 127 -16.74 4.68 0.31
N GLY A 128 -15.62 5.36 0.56
CA GLY A 128 -15.38 6.71 0.10
C GLY A 128 -14.75 6.73 -1.27
N VAL A 129 -15.23 7.62 -2.11
CA VAL A 129 -14.83 7.70 -3.53
C VAL A 129 -14.41 9.13 -3.85
N TRP A 130 -13.31 9.25 -4.59
CA TRP A 130 -12.89 10.52 -5.20
C TRP A 130 -12.95 10.35 -6.70
N TYR A 131 -13.72 11.25 -7.34
CA TYR A 131 -13.85 11.27 -8.79
C TYR A 131 -13.30 12.58 -9.30
N THR A 132 -12.23 12.50 -10.11
CA THR A 132 -11.54 13.66 -10.66
C THR A 132 -11.85 13.77 -12.15
N LEU A 133 -12.29 14.96 -12.59
CA LEU A 133 -12.59 15.21 -13.99
C LEU A 133 -11.33 15.34 -14.84
N PRO A 134 -11.42 15.04 -16.14
CA PRO A 134 -10.35 15.45 -17.06
C PRO A 134 -10.16 16.97 -16.99
N ALA A 135 -8.92 17.41 -17.15
CA ALA A 135 -8.61 18.84 -17.04
C ALA A 135 -9.39 19.69 -18.04
N VAL A 136 -9.70 19.14 -19.21
CA VAL A 136 -10.42 19.89 -20.23
C VAL A 136 -11.84 20.26 -19.81
N LEU A 137 -12.38 19.58 -18.80
CA LEU A 137 -13.72 19.86 -18.30
C LEU A 137 -13.73 20.77 -17.06
N TRP A 138 -12.57 21.23 -16.63
CA TRP A 138 -12.46 21.99 -15.37
C TRP A 138 -13.33 23.23 -15.36
N LYS A 139 -13.29 24.00 -16.45
CA LYS A 139 -14.05 25.26 -16.49
C LYS A 139 -15.54 25.01 -16.34
N ASP A 140 -16.03 23.96 -16.96
CA ASP A 140 -17.45 23.62 -16.91
C ASP A 140 -17.89 23.13 -15.55
N ALA A 141 -16.95 22.67 -14.73
CA ALA A 141 -17.27 22.04 -13.46
C ALA A 141 -17.50 23.02 -12.33
N GLN A 142 -17.13 24.30 -12.51
CA GLN A 142 -17.22 25.27 -11.42
C GLN A 142 -18.66 25.49 -11.00
N GLY A 143 -18.92 25.40 -9.71
CA GLY A 143 -20.23 25.60 -9.16
C GLY A 143 -21.22 24.48 -9.41
N LYS A 144 -20.77 23.34 -9.93
CA LYS A 144 -21.65 22.21 -10.23
C LYS A 144 -21.78 21.26 -9.07
N ASP A 145 -22.88 20.54 -9.03
CA ASP A 145 -23.13 19.56 -7.96
C ASP A 145 -22.70 18.16 -8.37
N GLN A 146 -22.94 17.20 -7.48
CA GLN A 146 -22.53 15.82 -7.72
C GLN A 146 -23.23 15.23 -8.94
N MET A 147 -24.49 15.59 -9.16
CA MET A 147 -25.23 15.03 -10.29
C MET A 147 -24.58 15.46 -11.61
N TRP A 148 -24.11 16.70 -11.70
CA TRP A 148 -23.41 17.14 -12.89
C TRP A 148 -22.12 16.36 -13.10
N PHE A 149 -21.38 16.12 -11.99
CA PHE A 149 -20.15 15.33 -12.06
C PHE A 149 -20.44 13.91 -12.55
N GLU A 150 -21.50 13.29 -12.05
CA GLU A 150 -21.86 11.95 -12.49
C GLU A 150 -22.22 11.92 -13.98
N ASP A 151 -22.96 12.93 -14.45
CA ASP A 151 -23.33 13.01 -15.85
C ASP A 151 -22.11 13.19 -16.75
N ALA A 152 -21.06 13.84 -16.23
CA ALA A 152 -19.85 14.07 -17.02
C ALA A 152 -19.14 12.76 -17.37
N LEU A 153 -19.42 11.66 -16.65
CA LEU A 153 -18.83 10.38 -16.98
C LEU A 153 -19.28 9.85 -18.34
N SER A 154 -20.37 10.37 -18.89
CA SER A 154 -20.82 9.96 -20.22
C SER A 154 -20.12 10.72 -21.33
N SER A 155 -19.17 11.60 -21.02
CA SER A 155 -18.42 12.33 -22.03
C SER A 155 -17.51 11.38 -22.81
N ASN A 156 -16.86 11.93 -23.85
CA ASN A 156 -16.01 11.12 -24.73
C ASN A 156 -14.65 10.77 -24.14
N TYR A 157 -14.33 11.31 -22.97
CA TYR A 157 -13.01 11.10 -22.39
C TYR A 157 -12.97 9.76 -21.65
N PRO A 158 -11.84 9.02 -21.76
CA PRO A 158 -11.76 7.68 -21.15
C PRO A 158 -11.70 7.77 -19.64
N ILE A 159 -12.06 6.66 -18.99
CA ILE A 159 -12.19 6.59 -17.54
C ILE A 159 -11.17 5.60 -17.01
N ILE A 160 -10.46 5.98 -15.96
CA ILE A 160 -9.53 5.11 -15.23
C ILE A 160 -10.11 4.85 -13.86
N LEU A 161 -10.30 3.59 -13.52
CA LEU A 161 -10.60 3.17 -12.16
C LEU A 161 -9.28 2.81 -11.48
N TYR A 162 -8.93 3.55 -10.44
CA TYR A 162 -7.67 3.39 -9.74
C TYR A 162 -7.88 2.61 -8.45
N LEU A 163 -7.15 1.52 -8.31
CA LEU A 163 -7.21 0.66 -7.13
C LEU A 163 -5.89 0.77 -6.39
N HIS A 164 -5.94 1.30 -5.16
CA HIS A 164 -4.71 1.50 -4.41
C HIS A 164 -4.26 0.20 -3.74
N GLY A 165 -3.01 0.18 -3.29
CA GLY A 165 -2.42 -0.97 -2.64
C GLY A 165 -2.96 -1.20 -1.25
N ASN A 166 -2.29 -2.07 -0.49
CA ASN A 166 -2.82 -2.46 0.81
C ASN A 166 -2.45 -1.51 1.95
N ALA A 167 -1.77 -0.40 1.68
CA ALA A 167 -1.46 0.62 2.67
C ALA A 167 -1.86 2.00 2.15
N GLY A 168 -2.15 2.91 3.06
CA GLY A 168 -2.48 4.27 2.69
C GLY A 168 -3.95 4.46 2.38
N THR A 169 -4.29 5.60 1.78
CA THR A 169 -5.66 5.95 1.44
C THR A 169 -5.71 6.52 0.03
N ARG A 170 -6.94 6.80 -0.45
CA ARG A 170 -7.10 7.46 -1.74
C ARG A 170 -6.46 8.84 -1.78
N GLY A 171 -6.18 9.42 -0.61
CA GLY A 171 -5.57 10.73 -0.50
C GLY A 171 -4.06 10.69 -0.31
N GLY A 172 -3.40 9.57 -0.49
CA GLY A 172 -1.95 9.50 -0.38
C GLY A 172 -1.26 10.38 -1.40
N ASP A 173 -0.11 10.95 -1.02
CA ASP A 173 0.52 11.98 -1.84
C ASP A 173 0.85 11.49 -3.26
N HIS A 174 1.48 10.32 -3.37
CA HIS A 174 1.87 9.84 -4.71
C HIS A 174 0.64 9.50 -5.53
N ARG A 175 -0.45 9.12 -4.89
CA ARG A 175 -1.69 8.84 -5.59
C ARG A 175 -2.35 10.13 -6.07
N VAL A 176 -2.38 11.15 -5.23
CA VAL A 176 -2.90 12.46 -5.61
C VAL A 176 -2.13 13.00 -6.80
N GLN A 177 -0.80 12.88 -6.79
CA GLN A 177 0.01 13.34 -7.92
C GLN A 177 -0.33 12.57 -9.20
N LEU A 178 -0.58 11.28 -9.08
CA LEU A 178 -0.97 10.49 -10.25
C LEU A 178 -2.32 10.93 -10.78
N TYR A 179 -3.30 11.20 -9.89
CA TYR A 179 -4.60 11.68 -10.36
C TYR A 179 -4.44 12.96 -11.16
N LYS A 180 -3.57 13.88 -10.71
CA LYS A 180 -3.33 15.12 -11.40
C LYS A 180 -2.74 14.88 -12.79
N VAL A 181 -1.77 13.96 -12.87
CA VAL A 181 -1.17 13.62 -14.15
C VAL A 181 -2.22 13.05 -15.11
N LEU A 182 -3.01 12.08 -14.63
CA LEU A 182 -4.00 11.43 -15.48
C LEU A 182 -5.10 12.40 -15.89
N SER A 183 -5.52 13.28 -14.98
CA SER A 183 -6.50 14.31 -15.31
C SER A 183 -5.97 15.23 -16.42
N SER A 184 -4.71 15.62 -16.33
CA SER A 184 -4.12 16.49 -17.35
C SER A 184 -4.00 15.80 -18.70
N LEU A 185 -3.97 14.46 -18.71
CA LEU A 185 -3.92 13.69 -19.95
C LEU A 185 -5.30 13.41 -20.54
N GLY A 186 -6.35 13.90 -19.90
CA GLY A 186 -7.70 13.79 -20.44
C GLY A 186 -8.51 12.62 -19.91
N TYR A 187 -8.14 12.07 -18.75
CA TYR A 187 -8.86 10.94 -18.17
C TYR A 187 -9.77 11.39 -17.04
N HIS A 188 -10.97 10.79 -16.98
CA HIS A 188 -11.71 10.72 -15.73
C HIS A 188 -10.96 9.75 -14.81
N VAL A 189 -10.81 10.09 -13.54
CA VAL A 189 -10.12 9.23 -12.59
C VAL A 189 -11.05 8.97 -11.41
N VAL A 190 -11.41 7.71 -11.21
CA VAL A 190 -12.22 7.32 -10.06
C VAL A 190 -11.33 6.48 -9.14
N ALA A 191 -11.14 6.95 -7.93
CA ALA A 191 -10.36 6.27 -6.91
C ALA A 191 -11.22 6.11 -5.67
N PHE A 192 -10.99 5.04 -4.91
CA PHE A 192 -11.77 4.81 -3.72
C PHE A 192 -10.95 4.07 -2.69
N ASP A 193 -11.42 4.13 -1.46
CA ASP A 193 -10.84 3.33 -0.38
C ASP A 193 -11.71 2.12 -0.13
N TYR A 194 -11.06 0.94 -0.05
CA TYR A 194 -11.77 -0.30 0.27
C TYR A 194 -12.34 -0.22 1.68
N ARG A 195 -13.31 -1.09 1.96
CA ARG A 195 -13.86 -1.20 3.31
C ARG A 195 -12.74 -1.31 4.34
N GLY A 196 -12.80 -0.47 5.36
CA GLY A 196 -11.79 -0.44 6.41
C GLY A 196 -10.59 0.43 6.16
N TRP A 197 -10.42 0.98 4.96
CA TRP A 197 -9.37 1.94 4.65
C TRP A 197 -9.91 3.35 4.65
N GLY A 198 -9.04 4.31 4.89
CA GLY A 198 -9.43 5.72 4.87
C GLY A 198 -10.60 5.98 5.80
N ASP A 199 -11.64 6.63 5.27
CA ASP A 199 -12.89 6.83 6.00
C ASP A 199 -13.98 5.86 5.56
N SER A 200 -13.60 4.79 4.85
CA SER A 200 -14.53 3.73 4.49
C SER A 200 -14.76 2.80 5.68
N VAL A 201 -15.96 2.26 5.77
CA VAL A 201 -16.41 1.43 6.90
C VAL A 201 -16.58 -0.02 6.48
N GLY A 202 -16.06 -0.93 7.30
CA GLY A 202 -16.18 -2.37 7.06
C GLY A 202 -14.93 -3.13 7.47
N UNK A 203 -14.82 -4.44 7.31
CA UNK A 203 -13.85 -5.13 7.70
C UNK A 203 -13.11 -5.53 6.62
N PRO A 204 -11.99 -5.35 6.70
CA PRO A 204 -11.15 -5.70 5.55
C PRO A 204 -11.08 -7.20 5.28
N SER A 205 -11.17 -7.55 4.02
CA SER A 205 -10.94 -8.91 3.56
C SER A 205 -10.62 -8.86 2.06
N GLU A 206 -9.98 -9.90 1.55
CA GLU A 206 -9.68 -9.94 0.13
C GLU A 206 -10.95 -10.00 -0.71
N SER A 207 -11.89 -10.84 -0.30
CA SER A 207 -13.16 -10.94 -1.02
C SER A 207 -13.95 -9.63 -0.93
N GLY A 208 -13.91 -8.98 0.22
CA GLY A 208 -14.58 -7.69 0.39
C GLY A 208 -13.99 -6.62 -0.51
N MET A 209 -12.71 -6.59 -0.62
CA MET A 209 -12.06 -5.66 -1.53
C MET A 209 -12.48 -5.87 -2.97
N UNK A 210 -12.60 -6.93 -3.39
CA UNK A 210 -12.98 -7.24 -4.63
C UNK A 210 -14.30 -6.85 -4.90
N TYR A 211 -15.13 -7.13 -3.87
CA TYR A 211 -16.54 -6.77 -4.02
C TYR A 211 -16.74 -5.26 -4.10
N ASP A 212 -15.99 -4.54 -3.28
CA ASP A 212 -16.03 -3.08 -3.33
C ASP A 212 -15.62 -2.56 -4.71
N ALA A 213 -14.56 -3.12 -5.28
CA ALA A 213 -14.09 -2.70 -6.59
C ALA A 213 -15.12 -2.98 -7.67
N LEU A 214 -15.75 -4.14 -7.59
CA LEU A 214 -16.80 -4.49 -8.55
C LEU A 214 -17.99 -3.54 -8.44
N HIS A 215 -18.34 -3.16 -7.21
CA HIS A 215 -19.43 -2.22 -7.00
C HIS A 215 -19.13 -0.85 -7.62
N VAL A 216 -17.91 -0.38 -7.45
CA VAL A 216 -17.51 0.89 -8.05
C VAL A 216 -17.49 0.78 -9.58
N PHE A 217 -17.02 -0.35 -10.10
CA PHE A 217 -17.05 -0.57 -11.55
C PHE A 217 -18.49 -0.48 -12.08
N ASP A 218 -19.41 -1.17 -11.40
CA ASP A 218 -20.82 -1.15 -11.84
C ASP A 218 -21.41 0.24 -11.75
N TRP A 219 -21.05 1.00 -10.74
CA TRP A 219 -21.48 2.38 -10.58
C TRP A 219 -21.02 3.22 -11.77
N ILE A 220 -19.76 3.08 -12.16
CA ILE A 220 -19.20 3.79 -13.31
C ILE A 220 -19.90 3.37 -14.59
N LYS A 221 -20.07 2.07 -14.77
CA LYS A 221 -20.64 1.51 -16.00
C LYS A 221 -22.07 2.03 -16.21
N ALA A 222 -22.83 2.16 -15.13
CA ALA A 222 -24.19 2.66 -15.22
C ALA A 222 -24.25 4.10 -15.69
N ARG A 223 -23.17 4.87 -15.55
CA ARG A 223 -23.13 6.30 -15.84
C ARG A 223 -22.33 6.66 -17.07
N SER A 224 -21.47 5.77 -17.55
CA SER A 224 -20.54 6.12 -18.62
C SER A 224 -21.17 6.24 -20.00
N GLY A 225 -22.35 5.65 -20.19
CA GLY A 225 -23.03 5.74 -21.48
C GLY A 225 -22.47 4.78 -22.52
N ASP A 226 -23.15 4.70 -23.65
CA ASP A 226 -22.77 3.76 -24.70
C ASP A 226 -21.69 4.30 -25.63
N ASN A 227 -21.62 5.62 -25.78
CA ASN A 227 -20.70 6.23 -26.72
C ASN A 227 -19.36 6.58 -26.10
N THR A 228 -19.14 6.29 -24.84
CA THR A 228 -17.90 6.62 -24.15
C THR A 228 -16.91 5.48 -24.32
N GLY A 229 -15.71 5.82 -24.79
CA GLY A 229 -14.65 4.85 -24.80
C GLY A 229 -14.18 4.61 -23.38
N LEU A 230 -14.70 3.57 -22.77
CA LEU A 230 -14.39 3.25 -21.37
C LEU A 230 -13.04 2.57 -21.29
N TYR A 231 -12.11 3.26 -20.67
CA TYR A 231 -10.75 2.74 -20.52
C TYR A 231 -10.49 2.48 -19.04
N TRP A 232 -10.32 1.21 -18.72
CA TRP A 232 -10.06 0.82 -17.34
C TRP A 232 -8.58 0.58 -17.15
N GLY A 233 -7.99 1.42 -16.34
CA GLY A 233 -6.60 1.25 -15.96
C GLY A 233 -6.52 1.03 -14.47
N THR A 234 -5.71 0.08 -14.07
CA THR A 234 -5.43 -0.15 -12.66
C THR A 234 -3.94 0.07 -12.47
N LEU A 235 -3.60 1.11 -11.73
CA LEU A 235 -2.19 1.51 -11.59
C LEU A 235 -1.64 1.10 -10.24
N ILE A 236 -2.16 0.04 -9.68
CA ILE A 236 -1.60 -0.56 -8.48
C ILE A 236 -1.76 -2.05 -8.63
N SER A 237 -0.67 -2.75 -8.42
CA SER A 237 -0.72 -4.18 -8.59
C SER A 237 -1.21 -4.84 -7.32
N THR A 238 -2.47 -4.97 -7.23
CA THR A 238 -3.04 -5.78 -6.18
C THR A 238 -3.72 -6.98 -6.79
N GLY A 239 -3.82 -8.04 -6.03
CA GLY A 239 -4.62 -9.17 -6.47
C GLY A 239 -6.06 -8.78 -6.71
N VAL A 240 -6.48 -7.67 -6.09
CA VAL A 240 -7.83 -7.14 -6.30
C VAL A 240 -8.05 -6.77 -7.77
N ALA A 241 -7.09 -6.08 -8.38
CA ALA A 241 -7.24 -5.64 -9.77
C ALA A 241 -7.36 -6.81 -10.72
N THR A 242 -6.50 -7.82 -10.58
CA THR A 242 -6.56 -8.97 -11.46
C THR A 242 -7.81 -9.81 -11.20
N ASN A 243 -8.22 -9.91 -9.95
CA ASN A 243 -9.45 -10.61 -9.60
C ASN A 243 -10.67 -9.90 -10.20
N LEU A 244 -10.72 -8.58 -10.08
CA LEU A 244 -11.81 -7.79 -10.65
C LEU A 244 -11.90 -8.00 -12.15
N VAL A 245 -10.77 -7.84 -12.86
CA VAL A 245 -10.79 -7.92 -14.33
C VAL A 245 -11.11 -9.34 -14.78
N ARG A 246 -10.63 -10.37 -14.05
CA ARG A 246 -11.00 -11.75 -14.37
C ARG A 246 -12.50 -11.93 -14.28
N ARG A 247 -13.15 -11.42 -13.24
CA ARG A 247 -14.60 -11.51 -13.08
C ARG A 247 -15.32 -10.75 -14.18
N LEU A 248 -14.81 -9.57 -14.55
CA LEU A 248 -15.44 -8.81 -15.62
C LEU A 248 -15.34 -9.52 -16.96
N CYS A 249 -14.22 -10.20 -17.21
CA CYS A 249 -14.08 -11.00 -18.42
C CYS A 249 -15.06 -12.17 -18.42
N GLU A 250 -15.27 -12.81 -17.26
CA GLU A 250 -16.24 -13.89 -17.14
C GLU A 250 -17.65 -13.39 -17.39
N ARG A 251 -17.96 -12.16 -17.01
CA ARG A 251 -19.26 -11.53 -17.26
C ARG A 251 -19.39 -10.98 -18.67
N GLU A 252 -18.36 -11.14 -19.49
CA GLU A 252 -18.32 -10.59 -20.84
C GLU A 252 -18.43 -9.07 -20.87
N THR A 253 -17.92 -8.43 -19.81
CA THR A 253 -17.83 -6.96 -19.77
C THR A 253 -16.39 -6.56 -19.41
N PRO A 254 -15.39 -6.98 -20.21
CA PRO A 254 -14.00 -6.66 -19.88
C PRO A 254 -13.72 -5.16 -20.01
N PRO A 255 -12.78 -4.64 -19.23
CA PRO A 255 -12.33 -3.26 -19.49
C PRO A 255 -11.53 -3.19 -20.77
N ASP A 256 -11.30 -1.98 -21.25
CA ASP A 256 -10.51 -1.79 -22.46
C ASP A 256 -9.06 -2.18 -22.26
N ALA A 257 -8.53 -2.04 -21.05
CA ALA A 257 -7.17 -2.44 -20.73
C ALA A 257 -7.00 -2.55 -19.23
N LEU A 258 -6.03 -3.36 -18.82
CA LEU A 258 -5.62 -3.46 -17.42
C LEU A 258 -4.18 -3.01 -17.31
N ILE A 259 -3.93 -2.04 -16.45
CA ILE A 259 -2.59 -1.53 -16.18
C ILE A 259 -2.22 -1.91 -14.75
N LEU A 260 -1.12 -2.60 -14.58
CA LEU A 260 -0.64 -3.01 -13.28
C LEU A 260 0.69 -2.30 -12.99
N GLU A 261 0.71 -1.55 -11.91
CA GLU A 261 1.92 -0.87 -11.47
C GLU A 261 2.57 -1.64 -10.34
N SER A 262 3.79 -2.10 -10.55
CA SER A 262 4.57 -2.84 -9.56
C SER A 262 3.83 -4.07 -9.04
N PRO A 263 3.40 -4.96 -9.94
CA PRO A 263 2.63 -6.12 -9.50
C PRO A 263 3.52 -7.23 -8.95
N PHE A 264 2.92 -8.04 -8.09
CA PHE A 264 3.53 -9.29 -7.65
C PHE A 264 2.66 -10.46 -8.10
N THR A 265 3.20 -11.68 -8.00
CA THR A 265 2.50 -12.87 -8.47
C THR A 265 1.42 -13.33 -7.50
N ASN A 266 1.74 -13.38 -6.22
CA ASN A 266 0.79 -13.70 -5.16
C ASN A 266 1.36 -13.21 -3.85
N ILE A 267 0.52 -13.18 -2.81
CA ILE A 267 0.95 -12.60 -1.53
C ILE A 267 2.07 -13.43 -0.90
N ARG A 268 2.08 -14.74 -1.13
CA ARG A 268 3.10 -15.60 -0.54
C ARG A 268 4.48 -15.25 -1.08
N GLU A 269 4.60 -15.08 -2.40
CA GLU A 269 5.88 -14.69 -3.01
C GLU A 269 6.28 -13.27 -2.61
N GLU A 270 5.32 -12.36 -2.56
CA GLU A 270 5.63 -10.99 -2.14
C GLU A 270 6.11 -10.96 -0.69
N ALA A 271 5.46 -11.73 0.19
CA ALA A 271 5.86 -11.75 1.59
C ALA A 271 7.29 -12.27 1.76
N LYS A 272 7.67 -13.29 0.99
CA LYS A 272 9.03 -13.81 1.04
C LYS A 272 10.05 -12.78 0.57
N SER A 273 9.67 -11.96 -0.41
CA SER A 273 10.58 -10.99 -1.01
C SER A 273 10.55 -9.63 -0.33
N HIS A 274 9.58 -9.39 0.54
CA HIS A 274 9.42 -8.08 1.17
C HIS A 274 10.60 -7.78 2.10
N PRO A 275 11.04 -6.51 2.17
CA PRO A 275 12.18 -6.17 3.02
C PRO A 275 12.00 -6.58 4.48
N PHE A 276 10.78 -6.55 5.02
CA PHE A 276 10.55 -6.93 6.41
C PHE A 276 10.78 -8.41 6.66
N SER A 277 10.75 -9.25 5.62
CA SER A 277 11.01 -10.68 5.79
C SER A 277 12.47 -10.97 6.08
N VAL A 278 13.36 -10.01 5.84
CA VAL A 278 14.79 -10.19 6.10
C VAL A 278 15.04 -10.61 7.55
N ILE A 279 14.28 -10.04 8.48
CA ILE A 279 14.47 -10.31 9.92
C ILE A 279 14.19 -11.77 10.24
N TYR A 280 13.18 -12.37 9.60
CA TYR A 280 12.77 -13.74 9.90
C TYR A 280 12.98 -14.73 8.76
N ARG A 281 13.64 -14.30 7.68
CA ARG A 281 13.77 -15.13 6.47
C ARG A 281 14.35 -16.50 6.77
N TYR A 282 15.33 -16.57 7.66
CA TYR A 282 16.00 -17.81 7.99
C TYR A 282 15.56 -18.38 9.33
N PHE A 283 14.51 -17.84 9.92
CA PHE A 283 13.94 -18.40 11.14
C PHE A 283 13.35 -19.78 10.82
N PRO A 284 13.65 -20.81 11.60
CA PRO A 284 13.11 -22.14 11.32
C PRO A 284 11.59 -22.13 11.26
N GLY A 285 11.03 -22.67 10.20
CA GLY A 285 9.59 -22.71 10.02
C GLY A 285 8.96 -21.39 9.61
N PHE A 286 9.72 -20.52 8.94
CA PHE A 286 9.21 -19.23 8.51
C PHE A 286 7.87 -19.37 7.77
N ASP A 287 7.78 -20.31 6.82
CA ASP A 287 6.54 -20.49 6.06
C ASP A 287 5.38 -20.88 6.98
N TRP A 288 5.65 -21.78 7.91
CA TRP A 288 4.62 -22.28 8.81
C TRP A 288 4.12 -21.20 9.75
N PHE A 289 5.04 -20.36 10.25
CA PHE A 289 4.68 -19.31 11.20
C PHE A 289 4.00 -18.13 10.54
N PHE A 290 4.47 -17.68 9.37
CA PHE A 290 4.05 -16.41 8.78
C PHE A 290 3.22 -16.55 7.52
N LEU A 291 3.53 -17.51 6.65
CA LEU A 291 2.88 -17.59 5.35
C LEU A 291 1.65 -18.48 5.36
N ASP A 292 1.72 -19.64 5.98
CA ASP A 292 0.58 -20.56 6.01
C ASP A 292 -0.64 -19.94 6.69
N PRO A 293 -0.50 -19.18 7.80
CA PRO A 293 -1.68 -18.55 8.39
C PRO A 293 -2.34 -17.54 7.47
N ILE A 294 -1.58 -16.81 6.69
CA ILE A 294 -2.14 -15.84 5.74
C ILE A 294 -3.00 -16.56 4.73
N THR A 295 -2.50 -17.67 4.18
CA THR A 295 -3.24 -18.49 3.24
C THR A 295 -4.49 -19.06 3.89
N ALA A 296 -4.38 -19.53 5.14
CA ALA A 296 -5.52 -20.10 5.87
C ALA A 296 -6.61 -19.06 6.13
N ASN A 297 -6.23 -17.78 6.21
CA ASN A 297 -7.19 -16.69 6.36
C ASN A 297 -7.86 -16.30 5.04
N GLY A 298 -7.61 -17.02 3.97
CA GLY A 298 -8.20 -16.73 2.68
C GLY A 298 -7.56 -15.56 1.96
N ILE A 299 -6.31 -15.26 2.26
CA ILE A 299 -5.59 -14.14 1.66
C ILE A 299 -4.54 -14.69 0.70
N ASN A 300 -4.75 -14.50 -0.58
CA ASN A 300 -3.86 -15.01 -1.61
C ASN A 300 -3.39 -13.95 -2.60
N PHE A 301 -4.29 -13.06 -2.99
CA PHE A 301 -4.01 -12.07 -4.03
C PHE A 301 -3.31 -12.75 -5.21
N ALA A 302 -4.00 -13.74 -5.77
CA ALA A 302 -3.39 -14.68 -6.71
C ALA A 302 -3.39 -14.13 -8.13
N SER A 303 -2.64 -13.06 -8.36
CA SER A 303 -2.56 -12.45 -9.69
C SER A 303 -2.00 -13.43 -10.72
N ASP A 304 -1.08 -14.30 -10.31
CA ASP A 304 -0.50 -15.29 -11.21
C ASP A 304 -1.56 -16.24 -11.78
N ASP A 305 -2.56 -16.57 -10.98
CA ASP A 305 -3.66 -17.40 -11.47
C ASP A 305 -4.66 -16.56 -12.28
N ASN A 306 -4.94 -15.36 -11.82
CA ASN A 306 -5.97 -14.53 -12.44
C ASN A 306 -5.59 -14.08 -13.85
N VAL A 307 -4.30 -13.74 -14.09
CA VAL A 307 -3.91 -13.20 -15.39
C VAL A 307 -4.10 -14.19 -16.54
N LYS A 308 -4.18 -15.47 -16.23
CA LYS A 308 -4.41 -16.49 -17.27
C LYS A 308 -5.79 -16.37 -17.91
N TYR A 309 -6.72 -15.73 -17.21
CA TYR A 309 -8.13 -15.67 -17.63
C TYR A 309 -8.56 -14.26 -18.02
N ILE A 310 -7.62 -13.33 -18.15
CA ILE A 310 -7.92 -11.95 -18.50
C ILE A 310 -7.87 -11.81 -20.01
N SER A 311 -8.95 -11.31 -20.60
CA SER A 311 -9.12 -11.24 -22.05
C SER A 311 -9.02 -9.83 -22.61
N CYS A 312 -8.49 -8.87 -21.85
CA CYS A 312 -8.26 -7.52 -22.34
C CYS A 312 -6.76 -7.25 -22.42
N PRO A 313 -6.33 -6.19 -23.12
CA PRO A 313 -4.91 -5.83 -23.14
C PRO A 313 -4.36 -5.62 -21.73
N LEU A 314 -3.13 -6.05 -21.53
CA LEU A 314 -2.45 -5.99 -20.24
C LEU A 314 -1.14 -5.23 -20.36
N LEU A 315 -0.96 -4.26 -19.47
CA LEU A 315 0.26 -3.44 -19.43
C LEU A 315 0.82 -3.46 -18.01
N ILE A 316 2.09 -3.80 -17.85
CA ILE A 316 2.77 -3.81 -16.56
C ILE A 316 3.80 -2.70 -16.54
N LEU A 317 3.75 -1.85 -15.51
CA LEU A 317 4.72 -0.79 -15.27
C LEU A 317 5.48 -1.13 -14.00
N HIS A 318 6.82 -1.24 -14.08
CA HIS A 318 7.56 -1.65 -12.90
C HIS A 318 8.96 -1.03 -12.91
N ALA A 319 9.32 -0.36 -11.83
CA ALA A 319 10.66 0.19 -11.69
C ALA A 319 11.63 -0.92 -11.30
N GLU A 320 12.81 -0.90 -11.93
CA GLU A 320 13.82 -1.93 -11.66
C GLU A 320 14.42 -1.81 -10.26
N ASP A 321 14.32 -0.63 -9.64
CA ASP A 321 14.84 -0.38 -8.30
C ASP A 321 13.77 -0.43 -7.23
N ASP A 322 12.63 -1.05 -7.50
CA ASP A 322 11.53 -1.16 -6.52
C ASP A 322 11.97 -2.01 -5.32
N PRO A 323 12.02 -1.44 -4.12
CA PRO A 323 12.45 -2.21 -2.95
C PRO A 323 11.32 -2.95 -2.26
N VAL A 324 10.07 -2.62 -2.56
CA VAL A 324 8.90 -3.23 -1.91
C VAL A 324 8.44 -4.46 -2.68
N VAL A 325 8.24 -4.31 -3.99
CA VAL A 325 7.90 -5.42 -4.87
C VAL A 325 9.04 -5.55 -5.87
N PRO A 326 9.94 -6.52 -5.71
CA PRO A 326 11.07 -6.64 -6.62
C PRO A 326 10.64 -6.76 -8.07
N PHE A 327 11.42 -6.16 -8.96
CA PHE A 327 11.09 -6.16 -10.39
C PHE A 327 10.89 -7.57 -10.93
N HIS A 328 11.64 -8.56 -10.41
CA HIS A 328 11.54 -9.91 -10.95
C HIS A 328 10.14 -10.51 -10.74
N LEU A 329 9.39 -10.04 -9.75
CA LEU A 329 8.02 -10.53 -9.55
C LEU A 329 7.09 -9.99 -10.64
N GLY A 330 7.24 -8.73 -11.00
CA GLY A 330 6.47 -8.18 -12.12
C GLY A 330 6.80 -8.87 -13.43
N ARG A 331 8.08 -9.14 -13.64
CA ARG A 331 8.52 -9.85 -14.84
C ARG A 331 8.00 -11.29 -14.85
N LYS A 332 8.00 -11.94 -13.68
CA LYS A 332 7.46 -13.29 -13.59
C LYS A 332 5.98 -13.30 -13.91
N LEU A 333 5.24 -12.31 -13.42
CA LEU A 333 3.82 -12.23 -13.72
C LEU A 333 3.59 -12.03 -15.23
N TYR A 334 4.40 -11.18 -15.85
CA TYR A 334 4.32 -10.98 -17.28
C TYR A 334 4.56 -12.30 -18.03
N ASN A 335 5.56 -13.06 -17.62
CA ASN A 335 5.88 -14.32 -18.27
C ASN A 335 4.78 -15.36 -18.06
N ILE A 336 4.12 -15.35 -16.91
CA ILE A 336 3.00 -16.25 -16.66
C ILE A 336 1.81 -15.91 -17.56
N ALA A 337 1.58 -14.64 -17.79
CA ALA A 337 0.46 -14.20 -18.62
C ALA A 337 0.70 -14.42 -20.11
N ALA A 338 1.96 -14.38 -20.56
CA ALA A 338 2.29 -14.34 -21.98
C ALA A 338 1.73 -15.51 -22.79
N PRO A 339 1.83 -16.77 -22.33
CA PRO A 339 1.32 -17.89 -23.16
C PRO A 339 -0.16 -17.79 -23.47
N SER A 340 -0.99 -17.48 -22.48
CA SER A 340 -2.43 -17.39 -22.72
C SER A 340 -2.77 -16.19 -23.60
N ARG A 341 -1.95 -15.14 -23.55
CA ARG A 341 -2.20 -13.94 -24.35
C ARG A 341 -1.80 -14.15 -25.80
N SER A 342 -0.65 -14.80 -26.04
CA SER A 342 -0.22 -15.04 -27.41
C SER A 342 -1.14 -16.00 -28.14
N LEU A 343 -1.72 -16.98 -27.42
CA LEU A 343 -2.71 -17.90 -28.03
C LEU A 343 -3.97 -17.17 -28.47
N ARG A 344 -4.33 -16.09 -27.76
CA ARG A 344 -5.53 -15.33 -28.08
C ARG A 344 -5.25 -14.03 -28.83
N ASP A 345 -3.99 -13.80 -29.18
CA ASP A 345 -3.57 -12.59 -29.88
C ASP A 345 -3.93 -11.33 -29.10
N LEU A 346 -3.69 -11.35 -27.81
CA LEU A 346 -3.98 -10.22 -26.93
C LEU A 346 -2.70 -9.46 -26.61
N ARG A 347 -2.84 -8.17 -26.49
CA ARG A 347 -1.67 -7.35 -26.23
C ARG A 347 -1.11 -7.56 -24.83
N UNK A 348 0.18 -7.52 -24.54
CA UNK A 348 0.77 -7.64 -23.34
C UNK A 348 2.00 -6.89 -23.45
N ALA A 349 2.22 -6.19 -22.59
CA ALA A 349 3.47 -5.41 -22.58
C ALA A 349 3.95 -5.22 -21.17
N ILE A 350 5.27 -5.14 -21.02
CA ILE A 350 5.87 -4.74 -19.73
C ILE A 350 6.82 -3.59 -20.01
N VAL A 351 6.71 -2.51 -19.21
CA VAL A 351 7.57 -1.34 -19.34
C VAL A 351 8.45 -1.27 -18.09
N PRO A 352 9.73 -1.64 -18.20
CA PRO A 352 10.65 -1.50 -17.07
C PRO A 352 11.17 -0.06 -16.99
N PHE A 353 11.24 0.47 -15.79
CA PHE A 353 11.85 1.78 -15.55
C PHE A 353 13.20 1.56 -14.92
N GLN A 354 14.26 2.05 -15.59
CA GLN A 354 15.64 1.75 -15.22
C GLN A 354 15.97 2.29 -13.82
N LYS A 355 16.91 1.63 -13.17
CA LYS A 355 17.33 2.01 -11.81
C LYS A 355 17.75 3.46 -11.72
N ASP A 356 18.39 3.97 -12.77
CA ASP A 356 18.91 5.32 -12.77
C ASP A 356 17.84 6.37 -12.57
N LEU A 357 16.59 6.06 -12.94
CA LEU A 357 15.48 7.01 -12.81
C LEU A 357 15.05 7.20 -11.36
N GLY A 358 15.33 6.22 -10.50
CA GLY A 358 15.05 6.36 -9.08
C GLY A 358 13.57 6.35 -8.70
N TYR A 359 12.72 5.76 -9.53
CA TYR A 359 11.28 5.77 -9.26
C TYR A 359 10.88 4.86 -8.11
N ARG A 360 11.62 3.79 -7.88
CA ARG A 360 11.38 2.86 -6.79
C ARG A 360 9.93 2.35 -6.84
N HIS A 361 9.22 2.38 -5.73
CA HIS A 361 7.88 1.79 -5.68
C HIS A 361 6.77 2.77 -6.03
N LYS A 362 6.94 4.03 -5.79
CA LYS A 362 5.85 5.01 -5.88
C LYS A 362 6.02 6.13 -6.90
N UNK A 363 6.98 6.19 -7.59
CA UNK A 363 7.22 7.20 -8.29
C UNK A 363 7.05 7.12 -9.67
N ILE A 364 6.49 6.19 -10.17
CA ILE A 364 6.36 6.05 -11.63
C ILE A 364 5.55 7.19 -12.24
N TYR A 365 4.67 7.81 -11.49
CA TYR A 365 3.88 8.93 -12.00
C TYR A 365 4.74 10.08 -12.52
N LYS A 366 6.00 10.13 -12.13
CA LYS A 366 6.91 11.19 -12.57
C LYS A 366 7.45 10.99 -13.97
N SER A 367 7.19 9.83 -14.57
CA SER A 367 7.78 9.52 -15.88
C SER A 367 7.21 10.44 -16.97
N PRO A 368 8.08 11.14 -17.70
CA PRO A 368 7.62 11.94 -18.82
C PRO A 368 7.12 11.10 -20.00
N GLU A 369 7.39 9.81 -19.99
CA GLU A 369 6.94 8.90 -21.05
C GLU A 369 5.53 8.39 -20.82
N LEU A 370 4.94 8.68 -19.66
CA LEU A 370 3.63 8.15 -19.33
C LEU A 370 2.56 8.48 -20.36
N PRO A 371 2.50 9.70 -20.92
CA PRO A 371 1.46 9.98 -21.94
C PRO A 371 1.55 9.05 -23.15
N GLN A 372 2.76 8.70 -23.59
CA GLN A 372 2.91 7.81 -24.74
C GLN A 372 2.63 6.36 -24.36
N ILE A 373 3.00 5.98 -23.15
CA ILE A 373 2.76 4.61 -22.67
C ILE A 373 1.26 4.33 -22.62
N LEU A 374 0.47 5.34 -22.22
CA LEU A 374 -0.97 5.16 -22.04
C LEU A 374 -1.76 5.27 -23.34
N LYS A 375 -1.14 5.58 -24.46
CA LYS A 375 -1.81 5.52 -25.74
C LYS A 375 -1.94 4.06 -26.16
#